data_d25736712f3ba9a768b119154e5f1a88
#
_entry.id   d25736712f3ba9a768b119154e5f1a88
#
_cell.length_a   1.000
_cell.length_b   1.000
_cell.length_c   1.000
_cell.angle_alpha   90.00
_cell.angle_beta   90.00
_cell.angle_gamma   90.00
#
_symmetry.space_group_name_H-M   'P 1'
#
loop_
_entity.id
_entity.type
_entity.pdbx_description
1 polymer ?
#
loop_
_entity_poly.entity_id
_entity_poly.type
_entity_poly.pdbx_seq_one_letter_code
_entity_poly.pdbx_strand_id
1 'polypeptide(L)'
;MRLLILTVAVFVAACTQNPVYRQSQEPLPVAHIDQSRYLGLWHEQARLPNSFEEGCQHATAEYAARDDGLISVVNTCVNERGERRVARGRARPTGEAGEGKLEVSFFGPFWADYWVVDRGENYEWSIVGEPEGRYLWVLTREREITPAQRAAFARRIAELGYRPAELVWAS
;
A
#
# COMPACT_ATOMS: atom_id res chain seq x y z
N MET A 1 11.65 46.99 39.29
CA MET A 1 12.18 46.37 38.04
C MET A 1 11.62 44.96 38.00
N ARG A 2 10.48 44.75 37.26
CA ARG A 2 9.80 43.42 37.16
C ARG A 2 10.34 42.74 35.92
N LEU A 3 11.01 41.61 36.13
CA LEU A 3 11.49 40.74 35.05
C LEU A 3 10.29 39.96 34.47
N LEU A 4 9.93 40.21 33.23
CA LEU A 4 9.00 39.39 32.47
C LEU A 4 9.76 38.18 31.92
N ILE A 5 9.45 37.01 32.45
CA ILE A 5 9.95 35.73 31.89
C ILE A 5 9.03 35.35 30.74
N LEU A 6 9.53 35.47 29.51
CA LEU A 6 8.83 35.02 28.30
C LEU A 6 9.05 33.52 28.15
N THR A 7 8.05 32.71 28.50
CA THR A 7 8.07 31.27 28.25
C THR A 7 7.74 31.02 26.76
N VAL A 8 8.75 30.63 25.99
CA VAL A 8 8.58 30.15 24.61
C VAL A 8 8.08 28.71 24.67
N ALA A 9 6.82 28.48 24.36
CA ALA A 9 6.27 27.15 24.17
C ALA A 9 6.75 26.62 22.81
N VAL A 10 7.67 25.67 22.82
CA VAL A 10 8.08 24.93 21.63
C VAL A 10 7.01 23.89 21.33
N PHE A 11 6.18 24.13 20.33
CA PHE A 11 5.28 23.13 19.76
C PHE A 11 6.12 22.13 18.95
N VAL A 12 6.41 20.97 19.52
CA VAL A 12 6.93 19.84 18.77
C VAL A 12 5.76 19.25 18.00
N ALA A 13 5.67 19.55 16.71
CA ALA A 13 4.76 18.85 15.81
C ALA A 13 5.25 17.39 15.71
N ALA A 14 4.62 16.49 16.46
CA ALA A 14 4.84 15.06 16.31
C ALA A 14 4.29 14.67 14.93
N CYS A 15 5.17 14.38 13.98
CA CYS A 15 4.78 13.67 12.76
C CYS A 15 4.25 12.29 13.19
N THR A 16 2.94 12.11 13.21
CA THR A 16 2.31 10.83 13.50
C THR A 16 2.57 9.91 12.30
N GLN A 17 3.62 9.12 12.39
CA GLN A 17 3.84 8.02 11.43
C GLN A 17 2.83 6.91 11.73
N ASN A 18 2.38 6.20 10.68
CA ASN A 18 1.57 5.01 10.87
C ASN A 18 2.28 4.01 11.80
N PRO A 19 1.54 3.30 12.65
CA PRO A 19 2.13 2.28 13.52
C PRO A 19 2.75 1.16 12.69
N VAL A 20 3.71 0.44 13.27
CA VAL A 20 4.24 -0.81 12.71
C VAL A 20 3.26 -1.92 13.03
N TYR A 21 2.69 -2.55 12.02
CA TYR A 21 1.72 -3.64 12.16
C TYR A 21 2.37 -5.02 12.07
N ARG A 22 3.50 -5.14 11.37
CA ARG A 22 4.22 -6.40 11.22
C ARG A 22 5.01 -6.72 12.49
N GLN A 23 4.85 -7.95 12.99
CA GLN A 23 5.48 -8.41 14.23
C GLN A 23 6.64 -9.40 14.01
N SER A 24 6.77 -9.95 12.79
CA SER A 24 7.86 -10.85 12.46
C SER A 24 9.19 -10.10 12.36
N GLN A 25 10.27 -10.72 12.87
CA GLN A 25 11.65 -10.24 12.69
C GLN A 25 12.30 -10.78 11.40
N GLU A 26 11.69 -11.77 10.76
CA GLU A 26 12.16 -12.28 9.47
C GLU A 26 12.04 -11.21 8.39
N PRO A 27 12.97 -11.13 7.43
CA PRO A 27 12.85 -10.21 6.31
C PRO A 27 11.52 -10.39 5.58
N LEU A 28 10.92 -9.29 5.13
CA LEU A 28 9.71 -9.37 4.33
C LEU A 28 10.06 -10.06 2.99
N PRO A 29 9.36 -11.14 2.61
CA PRO A 29 9.61 -11.79 1.35
C PRO A 29 9.29 -10.87 0.17
N VAL A 30 9.90 -11.13 -0.97
CA VAL A 30 9.65 -10.41 -2.22
C VAL A 30 9.34 -11.43 -3.31
N ALA A 31 8.21 -11.28 -3.96
CA ALA A 31 7.82 -12.14 -5.05
C ALA A 31 8.61 -11.82 -6.32
N HIS A 32 8.82 -12.84 -7.16
CA HIS A 32 9.27 -12.62 -8.53
C HIS A 32 8.07 -12.18 -9.39
N ILE A 33 8.21 -11.08 -10.14
CA ILE A 33 7.16 -10.56 -11.01
C ILE A 33 7.64 -10.34 -12.44
N ASP A 34 6.78 -10.66 -13.39
CA ASP A 34 6.83 -10.11 -14.73
C ASP A 34 6.05 -8.79 -14.72
N GLN A 35 6.77 -7.68 -14.90
CA GLN A 35 6.17 -6.34 -14.84
C GLN A 35 5.02 -6.19 -15.85
N SER A 36 5.13 -6.76 -17.05
CA SER A 36 4.11 -6.66 -18.09
C SER A 36 2.79 -7.31 -17.66
N ARG A 37 2.85 -8.42 -16.93
CA ARG A 37 1.67 -9.11 -16.37
C ARG A 37 1.10 -8.41 -15.14
N TYR A 38 1.91 -7.59 -14.45
CA TYR A 38 1.49 -6.84 -13.26
C TYR A 38 0.71 -5.57 -13.62
N LEU A 39 0.91 -5.03 -14.83
CA LEU A 39 0.19 -3.83 -15.32
C LEU A 39 -1.33 -4.05 -15.37
N GLY A 40 -2.06 -2.95 -15.54
CA GLY A 40 -3.52 -2.91 -15.64
C GLY A 40 -4.21 -2.60 -14.31
N LEU A 41 -5.49 -2.90 -14.25
CA LEU A 41 -6.37 -2.58 -13.12
C LEU A 41 -6.30 -3.64 -12.02
N TRP A 42 -6.25 -3.14 -10.78
CA TRP A 42 -6.37 -3.92 -9.56
C TRP A 42 -7.44 -3.33 -8.64
N HIS A 43 -8.22 -4.20 -8.01
CA HIS A 43 -9.19 -3.84 -6.97
C HIS A 43 -8.59 -4.13 -5.60
N GLU A 44 -8.64 -3.14 -4.71
CA GLU A 44 -8.25 -3.34 -3.33
C GLU A 44 -9.33 -4.11 -2.58
N GLN A 45 -8.94 -5.20 -1.95
CA GLN A 45 -9.82 -6.02 -1.12
C GLN A 45 -9.63 -5.76 0.36
N ALA A 46 -8.40 -5.45 0.75
CA ALA A 46 -8.07 -5.09 2.12
C ALA A 46 -6.80 -4.25 2.18
N ARG A 47 -6.67 -3.49 3.26
CA ARG A 47 -5.46 -2.74 3.60
C ARG A 47 -5.26 -2.64 5.10
N LEU A 48 -4.05 -2.34 5.52
CA LEU A 48 -3.81 -1.80 6.86
C LEU A 48 -4.26 -0.34 6.92
N PRO A 49 -4.76 0.14 8.08
CA PRO A 49 -5.18 1.52 8.24
C PRO A 49 -4.07 2.50 7.86
N ASN A 50 -4.40 3.50 7.04
CA ASN A 50 -3.50 4.56 6.64
C ASN A 50 -4.27 5.86 6.39
N SER A 51 -3.62 7.01 6.57
CA SER A 51 -4.26 8.32 6.51
C SER A 51 -4.65 8.77 5.11
N PHE A 52 -3.98 8.28 4.06
CA PHE A 52 -4.26 8.71 2.68
C PHE A 52 -5.46 7.97 2.06
N GLU A 53 -5.90 6.85 2.66
CA GLU A 53 -7.10 6.10 2.26
C GLU A 53 -8.22 6.15 3.29
N GLU A 54 -8.13 7.09 4.24
CA GLU A 54 -9.19 7.30 5.21
C GLU A 54 -10.52 7.62 4.53
N GLY A 55 -11.57 6.88 4.93
CA GLY A 55 -12.93 7.00 4.37
C GLY A 55 -13.13 6.29 3.02
N CYS A 56 -12.13 5.61 2.45
CA CYS A 56 -12.32 4.80 1.25
C CYS A 56 -13.12 3.53 1.57
N GLN A 57 -14.20 3.32 0.82
CA GLN A 57 -14.99 2.07 0.82
C GLN A 57 -14.51 1.14 -0.28
N HIS A 58 -14.24 1.69 -1.46
CA HIS A 58 -13.68 0.98 -2.60
C HIS A 58 -12.46 1.73 -3.11
N ALA A 59 -11.40 1.02 -3.34
CA ALA A 59 -10.21 1.57 -3.96
C ALA A 59 -9.73 0.71 -5.13
N THR A 60 -9.10 1.35 -6.10
CA THR A 60 -8.45 0.69 -7.23
C THR A 60 -7.09 1.29 -7.47
N ALA A 61 -6.16 0.47 -7.97
CA ALA A 61 -4.87 0.91 -8.50
C ALA A 61 -4.77 0.48 -9.96
N GLU A 62 -4.41 1.40 -10.83
CA GLU A 62 -4.18 1.13 -12.25
C GLU A 62 -2.73 1.46 -12.59
N TYR A 63 -2.04 0.49 -13.20
CA TYR A 63 -0.64 0.59 -13.59
C TYR A 63 -0.52 0.52 -15.11
N ALA A 64 0.24 1.45 -15.71
CA ALA A 64 0.51 1.43 -17.13
C ALA A 64 1.99 1.74 -17.42
N ALA A 65 2.55 1.08 -18.43
CA ALA A 65 3.89 1.38 -18.90
C ALA A 65 3.95 2.82 -19.47
N ARG A 66 5.11 3.46 -19.30
CA ARG A 66 5.41 4.79 -19.82
C ARG A 66 6.63 4.72 -20.73
N ASP A 67 6.72 5.64 -21.68
CA ASP A 67 7.83 5.72 -22.64
C ASP A 67 9.18 6.07 -22.00
N ASP A 68 9.16 6.66 -20.79
CA ASP A 68 10.35 6.99 -20.00
C ASP A 68 10.87 5.84 -19.13
N GLY A 69 10.32 4.62 -19.28
CA GLY A 69 10.68 3.44 -18.51
C GLY A 69 10.08 3.38 -17.11
N LEU A 70 9.31 4.38 -16.70
CA LEU A 70 8.55 4.36 -15.44
C LEU A 70 7.19 3.66 -15.65
N ILE A 71 6.50 3.44 -14.54
CA ILE A 71 5.12 2.95 -14.51
C ILE A 71 4.22 4.11 -14.06
N SER A 72 3.18 4.40 -14.81
CA SER A 72 2.11 5.29 -14.38
C SER A 72 1.28 4.60 -13.30
N VAL A 73 0.95 5.31 -12.23
CA VAL A 73 0.10 4.83 -11.13
C VAL A 73 -1.10 5.75 -10.99
N VAL A 74 -2.30 5.18 -11.06
CA VAL A 74 -3.54 5.92 -10.82
C VAL A 74 -4.34 5.20 -9.76
N ASN A 75 -4.38 5.77 -8.55
CA ASN A 75 -5.20 5.26 -7.46
C ASN A 75 -6.52 6.02 -7.42
N THR A 76 -7.62 5.29 -7.32
CA THR A 76 -8.96 5.84 -7.17
C THR A 76 -9.57 5.33 -5.87
N CYS A 77 -10.09 6.23 -5.06
CA CYS A 77 -10.82 5.97 -3.84
C CYS A 77 -12.27 6.47 -3.99
N VAL A 78 -13.23 5.66 -3.62
CA VAL A 78 -14.65 6.03 -3.55
C VAL A 78 -15.11 5.88 -2.11
N ASN A 79 -15.68 6.93 -1.52
CA ASN A 79 -16.17 6.92 -0.14
C ASN A 79 -17.64 6.46 -0.06
N GLU A 80 -18.19 6.39 1.16
CA GLU A 80 -19.60 5.99 1.42
C GLU A 80 -20.64 6.84 0.68
N ARG A 81 -20.31 8.10 0.37
CA ARG A 81 -21.21 9.01 -0.36
C ARG A 81 -21.07 8.91 -1.87
N GLY A 82 -20.22 7.99 -2.36
CA GLY A 82 -19.93 7.84 -3.78
C GLY A 82 -18.98 8.91 -4.33
N GLU A 83 -18.41 9.76 -3.47
CA GLU A 83 -17.44 10.78 -3.88
C GLU A 83 -16.12 10.12 -4.25
N ARG A 84 -15.57 10.51 -5.38
CA ARG A 84 -14.36 9.94 -5.96
C ARG A 84 -13.15 10.85 -5.77
N ARG A 85 -12.08 10.31 -5.20
CA ARG A 85 -10.75 10.96 -5.15
C ARG A 85 -9.79 10.18 -6.04
N VAL A 86 -8.93 10.88 -6.77
CA VAL A 86 -7.93 10.27 -7.67
C VAL A 86 -6.55 10.82 -7.33
N ALA A 87 -5.62 9.92 -7.03
CA ALA A 87 -4.20 10.24 -6.89
C ALA A 87 -3.44 9.69 -8.10
N ARG A 88 -2.56 10.52 -8.68
CA ARG A 88 -1.71 10.15 -9.82
C ARG A 88 -0.26 10.19 -9.40
N GLY A 89 0.44 9.10 -9.68
CA GLY A 89 1.82 8.94 -9.33
C GLY A 89 2.58 8.18 -10.40
N ARG A 90 3.77 7.78 -10.03
CA ARG A 90 4.66 6.97 -10.87
C ARG A 90 5.38 5.95 -9.99
N ALA A 91 5.74 4.82 -10.57
CA ALA A 91 6.57 3.81 -9.91
C ALA A 91 7.79 3.48 -10.77
N ARG A 92 8.81 2.93 -10.10
CA ARG A 92 10.02 2.41 -10.74
C ARG A 92 10.46 1.14 -10.06
N PRO A 93 11.00 0.15 -10.78
CA PRO A 93 11.70 -0.98 -10.18
C PRO A 93 12.98 -0.49 -9.47
N THR A 94 13.31 -1.11 -8.31
CA THR A 94 14.52 -0.80 -7.53
C THR A 94 15.35 -2.04 -7.22
N GLY A 95 14.78 -3.23 -7.37
CA GLY A 95 15.46 -4.51 -7.20
C GLY A 95 16.11 -5.02 -8.47
N GLU A 96 16.53 -6.29 -8.44
CA GLU A 96 17.01 -7.00 -9.61
C GLU A 96 15.86 -7.21 -10.63
N ALA A 97 16.22 -7.53 -11.89
CA ALA A 97 15.23 -7.79 -12.93
C ALA A 97 14.29 -8.93 -12.51
N GLY A 98 12.98 -8.64 -12.49
CA GLY A 98 11.96 -9.57 -12.06
C GLY A 98 11.73 -9.62 -10.53
N GLU A 99 12.47 -8.87 -9.73
CA GLU A 99 12.18 -8.72 -8.31
C GLU A 99 10.99 -7.78 -8.11
N GLY A 100 10.07 -8.14 -7.23
CA GLY A 100 8.86 -7.35 -6.94
C GLY A 100 9.12 -6.11 -6.09
N LYS A 101 10.33 -5.59 -6.09
CA LYS A 101 10.70 -4.34 -5.40
C LYS A 101 10.51 -3.14 -6.32
N LEU A 102 9.62 -2.27 -5.93
CA LEU A 102 9.38 -0.99 -6.59
C LEU A 102 9.42 0.13 -5.54
N GLU A 103 9.55 1.33 -6.03
CA GLU A 103 9.23 2.56 -5.29
C GLU A 103 8.12 3.31 -6.02
N VAL A 104 7.27 3.98 -5.27
CA VAL A 104 6.19 4.82 -5.78
C VAL A 104 6.36 6.26 -5.33
N SER A 105 5.96 7.21 -6.19
CA SER A 105 5.97 8.63 -5.88
C SER A 105 4.69 9.28 -6.37
N PHE A 106 3.96 9.90 -5.44
CA PHE A 106 2.80 10.76 -5.72
C PHE A 106 3.16 12.24 -5.57
N PHE A 107 4.24 12.55 -4.88
CA PHE A 107 4.73 13.91 -4.65
C PHE A 107 6.26 13.90 -4.83
N GLY A 108 6.74 14.34 -5.98
CA GLY A 108 8.19 14.44 -6.19
C GLY A 108 8.81 15.49 -5.26
N PRO A 109 10.01 15.29 -4.70
CA PRO A 109 10.97 14.23 -5.05
C PRO A 109 10.86 12.96 -4.17
N PHE A 110 9.82 12.81 -3.36
CA PHE A 110 9.70 11.73 -2.38
C PHE A 110 9.27 10.42 -3.03
N TRP A 111 9.94 9.32 -2.64
CA TRP A 111 9.66 7.96 -3.05
C TRP A 111 9.42 7.10 -1.80
N ALA A 112 8.53 6.14 -1.90
CA ALA A 112 8.20 5.18 -0.85
C ALA A 112 8.29 3.76 -1.40
N ASP A 113 8.75 2.83 -0.58
CA ASP A 113 8.82 1.42 -0.91
C ASP A 113 7.43 0.85 -1.22
N TYR A 114 7.38 0.04 -2.27
CA TYR A 114 6.22 -0.71 -2.72
C TYR A 114 6.70 -2.10 -3.16
N TRP A 115 6.61 -3.07 -2.27
CA TRP A 115 7.10 -4.41 -2.53
C TRP A 115 5.94 -5.38 -2.77
N VAL A 116 5.95 -6.05 -3.90
CA VAL A 116 5.06 -7.20 -4.13
C VAL A 116 5.63 -8.35 -3.31
N VAL A 117 4.99 -8.66 -2.18
CA VAL A 117 5.50 -9.67 -1.23
C VAL A 117 5.00 -11.06 -1.54
N ASP A 118 3.84 -11.16 -2.20
CA ASP A 118 3.27 -12.41 -2.69
C ASP A 118 2.26 -12.15 -3.81
N ARG A 119 1.99 -13.15 -4.65
CA ARG A 119 1.04 -13.06 -5.74
C ARG A 119 0.53 -14.43 -6.19
N GLY A 120 -0.63 -14.45 -6.81
CA GLY A 120 -1.13 -15.60 -7.53
C GLY A 120 -0.28 -15.96 -8.75
N GLU A 121 -0.22 -17.23 -9.09
CA GLU A 121 0.57 -17.74 -10.22
C GLU A 121 0.19 -17.07 -11.54
N ASN A 122 -1.12 -16.80 -11.72
CA ASN A 122 -1.66 -16.14 -12.91
C ASN A 122 -1.89 -14.64 -12.74
N TYR A 123 -1.36 -14.01 -11.68
CA TYR A 123 -1.55 -12.59 -11.35
C TYR A 123 -3.02 -12.23 -11.08
N GLU A 124 -3.80 -13.16 -10.58
CA GLU A 124 -5.19 -12.94 -10.19
C GLU A 124 -5.32 -12.16 -8.88
N TRP A 125 -4.30 -12.24 -8.03
CA TRP A 125 -4.18 -11.47 -6.79
C TRP A 125 -2.71 -11.09 -6.49
N SER A 126 -2.54 -10.11 -5.62
CA SER A 126 -1.25 -9.64 -5.12
C SER A 126 -1.38 -9.15 -3.68
N ILE A 127 -0.37 -9.43 -2.87
CA ILE A 127 -0.16 -8.80 -1.56
C ILE A 127 1.03 -7.86 -1.70
N VAL A 128 0.83 -6.62 -1.31
CA VAL A 128 1.83 -5.56 -1.37
C VAL A 128 2.13 -5.09 0.04
N GLY A 129 3.38 -4.85 0.33
CA GLY A 129 3.83 -4.31 1.60
C GLY A 129 5.06 -3.42 1.43
N GLU A 130 5.71 -3.11 2.53
CA GLU A 130 6.98 -2.40 2.57
C GLU A 130 7.82 -2.89 3.78
N PRO A 131 9.15 -2.69 3.77
CA PRO A 131 10.05 -3.35 4.72
C PRO A 131 9.79 -3.01 6.20
N GLU A 132 9.29 -1.82 6.52
CA GLU A 132 9.02 -1.43 7.91
C GLU A 132 7.72 -2.03 8.48
N GLY A 133 6.86 -2.61 7.63
CA GLY A 133 5.61 -3.26 8.05
C GLY A 133 4.53 -2.30 8.54
N ARG A 134 4.51 -1.08 8.02
CA ARG A 134 3.49 -0.05 8.32
C ARG A 134 2.30 -0.11 7.38
N TYR A 135 2.53 -0.64 6.17
CA TYR A 135 1.55 -0.69 5.10
C TYR A 135 1.43 -2.10 4.55
N LEU A 136 0.22 -2.46 4.17
CA LEU A 136 -0.09 -3.68 3.44
C LEU A 136 -1.39 -3.51 2.70
N TRP A 137 -1.44 -4.06 1.48
CA TRP A 137 -2.62 -4.12 0.64
C TRP A 137 -2.81 -5.51 0.09
N VAL A 138 -4.08 -5.93 -0.04
CA VAL A 138 -4.51 -7.10 -0.81
C VAL A 138 -5.21 -6.61 -2.06
N LEU A 139 -4.67 -6.94 -3.20
CA LEU A 139 -5.18 -6.52 -4.51
C LEU A 139 -5.64 -7.75 -5.30
N THR A 140 -6.73 -7.62 -6.06
CA THR A 140 -7.23 -8.67 -6.96
C THR A 140 -7.62 -8.11 -8.31
N ARG A 141 -7.62 -8.96 -9.34
CA ARG A 141 -8.16 -8.60 -10.66
C ARG A 141 -9.69 -8.55 -10.63
N GLU A 142 -10.30 -9.46 -9.91
CA GLU A 142 -11.75 -9.46 -9.71
C GLU A 142 -12.14 -8.37 -8.70
N ARG A 143 -13.29 -7.77 -8.94
CA ARG A 143 -13.83 -6.71 -8.07
C ARG A 143 -14.24 -7.24 -6.71
N GLU A 144 -14.72 -8.46 -6.66
CA GLU A 144 -15.27 -9.09 -5.46
C GLU A 144 -14.54 -10.41 -5.17
N ILE A 145 -14.37 -10.71 -3.89
CA ILE A 145 -13.80 -11.97 -3.43
C ILE A 145 -14.80 -12.77 -2.61
N THR A 146 -14.68 -14.08 -2.69
CA THR A 146 -15.49 -14.99 -1.88
C THR A 146 -15.04 -14.98 -0.41
N PRO A 147 -15.90 -15.40 0.54
CA PRO A 147 -15.49 -15.59 1.94
C PRO A 147 -14.30 -16.56 2.10
N ALA A 148 -14.20 -17.57 1.24
CA ALA A 148 -13.07 -18.50 1.26
C ALA A 148 -11.75 -17.83 0.84
N GLN A 149 -11.78 -16.99 -0.19
CA GLN A 149 -10.60 -16.20 -0.59
C GLN A 149 -10.20 -15.20 0.51
N ARG A 150 -11.17 -14.49 1.11
CA ARG A 150 -10.92 -13.60 2.25
C ARG A 150 -10.21 -14.34 3.39
N ALA A 151 -10.71 -15.52 3.77
CA ALA A 151 -10.08 -16.35 4.80
C ALA A 151 -8.66 -16.83 4.40
N ALA A 152 -8.43 -17.15 3.13
CA ALA A 152 -7.13 -17.53 2.61
C ALA A 152 -6.13 -16.34 2.70
N PHE A 153 -6.54 -15.13 2.31
CA PHE A 153 -5.71 -13.93 2.45
C PHE A 153 -5.40 -13.63 3.91
N ALA A 154 -6.39 -13.75 4.82
CA ALA A 154 -6.15 -13.53 6.25
C ALA A 154 -5.10 -14.50 6.80
N ARG A 155 -5.15 -15.78 6.44
CA ARG A 155 -4.10 -16.76 6.83
C ARG A 155 -2.74 -16.38 6.26
N ARG A 156 -2.67 -16.05 4.96
CA ARG A 156 -1.40 -15.69 4.31
C ARG A 156 -0.78 -14.45 4.95
N ILE A 157 -1.58 -13.46 5.30
CA ILE A 157 -1.14 -12.24 5.97
C ILE A 157 -0.59 -12.54 7.39
N ALA A 158 -1.22 -13.48 8.10
CA ALA A 158 -0.69 -13.94 9.39
C ALA A 158 0.68 -14.64 9.23
N GLU A 159 0.86 -15.48 8.21
CA GLU A 159 2.15 -16.13 7.89
C GLU A 159 3.25 -15.10 7.55
N LEU A 160 2.89 -13.97 6.93
CA LEU A 160 3.79 -12.85 6.66
C LEU A 160 4.15 -12.03 7.93
N GLY A 161 3.55 -12.37 9.07
CA GLY A 161 3.83 -11.75 10.37
C GLY A 161 2.97 -10.54 10.69
N TYR A 162 1.89 -10.30 9.96
CA TYR A 162 0.92 -9.25 10.27
C TYR A 162 -0.27 -9.81 11.05
N ARG A 163 -1.07 -8.93 11.66
CA ARG A 163 -2.30 -9.28 12.36
C ARG A 163 -3.52 -9.08 11.45
N PRO A 164 -4.20 -10.15 10.99
CA PRO A 164 -5.36 -10.02 10.10
C PRO A 164 -6.52 -9.21 10.69
N ALA A 165 -6.63 -9.16 12.01
CA ALA A 165 -7.65 -8.37 12.73
C ALA A 165 -7.49 -6.85 12.54
N GLU A 166 -6.32 -6.38 12.13
CA GLU A 166 -6.04 -4.96 11.85
C GLU A 166 -6.47 -4.53 10.43
N LEU A 167 -6.83 -5.50 9.58
CA LEU A 167 -7.19 -5.20 8.18
C LEU A 167 -8.54 -4.51 8.08
N VAL A 168 -8.57 -3.44 7.31
CA VAL A 168 -9.79 -2.82 6.80
C VAL A 168 -10.10 -3.52 5.47
N TRP A 169 -11.24 -4.21 5.40
CA TRP A 169 -11.71 -4.88 4.20
C TRP A 169 -12.63 -3.95 3.40
N ALA A 170 -12.56 -4.03 2.08
CA ALA A 170 -13.50 -3.37 1.19
C ALA A 170 -14.93 -3.87 1.45
N SER A 171 -15.91 -2.99 1.29
CA SER A 171 -17.33 -3.24 1.53
C SER A 171 -18.01 -3.83 0.30
#